data_c90dc686fd024f8e7c9e6828d3b22d9e
#
_entry.id   c90dc686fd024f8e7c9e6828d3b22d9e
#
_cell.length_a   1.000
_cell.length_b   1.000
_cell.length_c   1.000
_cell.angle_alpha   90.00
_cell.angle_beta   90.00
_cell.angle_gamma   90.00
#
_symmetry.space_group_name_H-M   'P 1'
#
loop_
_entity.id
_entity.type
_entity.pdbx_description
1 polymer ?
#
loop_
_entity_poly.entity_id
_entity_poly.type
_entity_poly.pdbx_seq_one_letter_code
_entity_poly.pdbx_strand_id
1 'polypeptide(L)'
;MIARAIRLYPFVPSGPQFERSIEFFNAIGFETAWQHDGLAGLRFGGAYFMLQKIDVPEWQSNQMITFEVEDLEEYWREIEALDLPSKFPGAKLRPPTDFPWGREIHLIDIGGVCWHVRQAAKQA
;
A
#
# COMPACT_ATOMS: atom_id res chain seq x y z
N MET A 1 -14.11 32.24 -3.39
CA MET A 1 -14.29 30.85 -2.90
C MET A 1 -13.31 29.94 -3.61
N ILE A 2 -12.66 29.08 -2.86
CA ILE A 2 -11.72 28.10 -3.46
C ILE A 2 -12.50 26.88 -3.93
N ALA A 3 -12.24 26.44 -5.17
CA ALA A 3 -12.84 25.24 -5.71
C ALA A 3 -12.47 24.02 -4.86
N ARG A 4 -13.37 23.04 -4.79
CA ARG A 4 -13.20 21.85 -3.97
C ARG A 4 -12.20 20.87 -4.60
N ALA A 5 -11.30 20.31 -3.79
CA ALA A 5 -10.42 19.25 -4.25
C ALA A 5 -11.23 17.97 -4.49
N ILE A 6 -10.89 17.23 -5.53
CA ILE A 6 -11.58 15.99 -5.90
C ILE A 6 -10.80 14.77 -5.39
N ARG A 7 -9.49 14.76 -5.59
CA ARG A 7 -8.66 13.60 -5.25
C ARG A 7 -7.27 14.02 -4.85
N LEU A 8 -6.57 13.11 -4.19
CA LEU A 8 -5.17 13.25 -3.83
C LEU A 8 -4.41 12.07 -4.41
N TYR A 9 -3.31 12.33 -5.10
CA TYR A 9 -2.47 11.27 -5.67
C TYR A 9 -1.04 11.38 -5.15
N PRO A 10 -0.66 10.64 -4.11
CA PRO A 10 0.73 10.64 -3.66
C PRO A 10 1.61 9.84 -4.61
N PHE A 11 2.89 10.22 -4.64
CA PHE A 11 3.93 9.43 -5.29
C PHE A 11 4.62 8.57 -4.25
N VAL A 12 4.87 7.31 -4.58
CA VAL A 12 5.54 6.37 -3.69
C VAL A 12 6.75 5.79 -4.42
N PRO A 13 7.96 5.90 -3.84
CA PRO A 13 9.13 5.28 -4.45
C PRO A 13 9.01 3.76 -4.46
N SER A 14 9.36 3.14 -5.57
CA SER A 14 9.32 1.69 -5.68
C SER A 14 10.48 0.99 -4.97
N GLY A 15 11.58 1.70 -4.77
CA GLY A 15 12.83 1.06 -4.44
C GLY A 15 13.47 0.50 -5.72
N PRO A 16 14.46 -0.39 -5.60
CA PRO A 16 15.28 -0.80 -6.75
C PRO A 16 14.58 -1.73 -7.75
N GLN A 17 13.41 -2.30 -7.38
CA GLN A 17 12.74 -3.30 -8.22
C GLN A 17 11.34 -2.83 -8.63
N PHE A 18 11.28 -1.88 -9.55
CA PHE A 18 10.02 -1.24 -9.96
C PHE A 18 8.98 -2.24 -10.44
N GLU A 19 9.34 -3.10 -11.40
CA GLU A 19 8.38 -4.07 -11.94
C GLU A 19 7.93 -5.08 -10.89
N ARG A 20 8.84 -5.54 -10.05
CA ARG A 20 8.51 -6.46 -8.97
C ARG A 20 7.61 -5.80 -7.93
N SER A 21 7.81 -4.50 -7.69
CA SER A 21 6.96 -3.72 -6.80
C SER A 21 5.53 -3.65 -7.33
N ILE A 22 5.35 -3.46 -8.64
CA ILE A 22 4.02 -3.49 -9.25
C ILE A 22 3.36 -4.85 -9.01
N GLU A 23 4.09 -5.94 -9.21
CA GLU A 23 3.56 -7.29 -8.95
C GLU A 23 3.14 -7.46 -7.49
N PHE A 24 3.93 -6.92 -6.56
CA PHE A 24 3.61 -6.95 -5.13
C PHE A 24 2.27 -6.27 -4.85
N PHE A 25 2.09 -5.04 -5.36
CA PHE A 25 0.84 -4.31 -5.13
C PHE A 25 -0.34 -4.98 -5.83
N ASN A 26 -0.13 -5.56 -7.01
CA ASN A 26 -1.19 -6.35 -7.66
C ASN A 26 -1.60 -7.53 -6.78
N ALA A 27 -0.67 -8.17 -6.12
CA ALA A 27 -0.96 -9.32 -5.27
C ALA A 27 -1.83 -8.95 -4.07
N ILE A 28 -1.68 -7.74 -3.53
CA ILE A 28 -2.44 -7.32 -2.34
C ILE A 28 -3.73 -6.56 -2.67
N GLY A 29 -4.11 -6.49 -3.94
CA GLY A 29 -5.40 -5.96 -4.35
C GLY A 29 -5.38 -4.76 -5.28
N PHE A 30 -4.23 -4.12 -5.49
CA PHE A 30 -4.16 -2.96 -6.37
C PHE A 30 -4.15 -3.40 -7.84
N GLU A 31 -4.94 -2.73 -8.66
CA GLU A 31 -4.93 -2.91 -10.10
C GLU A 31 -4.00 -1.86 -10.73
N THR A 32 -3.27 -2.25 -11.76
CA THR A 32 -2.47 -1.31 -12.53
C THR A 32 -3.39 -0.59 -13.50
N ALA A 33 -3.72 0.67 -13.21
CA ALA A 33 -4.59 1.47 -14.06
C ALA A 33 -3.86 1.93 -15.32
N TRP A 34 -2.58 2.25 -15.19
CA TRP A 34 -1.72 2.65 -16.31
C TRP A 34 -0.26 2.54 -15.88
N GLN A 35 0.62 2.48 -16.88
CA GLN A 35 2.06 2.41 -16.66
C GLN A 35 2.76 3.10 -17.83
N HIS A 36 3.69 4.04 -17.52
CA HIS A 36 4.41 4.77 -18.53
C HIS A 36 5.67 5.43 -17.94
N ASP A 37 6.81 5.24 -18.59
CA ASP A 37 8.08 5.94 -18.26
C ASP A 37 8.46 5.95 -16.77
N GLY A 38 8.45 4.78 -16.14
CA GLY A 38 8.87 4.67 -14.75
C GLY A 38 7.83 5.17 -13.75
N LEU A 39 6.57 5.28 -14.19
CA LEU A 39 5.44 5.58 -13.33
C LEU A 39 4.35 4.55 -13.54
N ALA A 40 3.62 4.22 -12.49
CA ALA A 40 2.44 3.36 -12.59
C ALA A 40 1.34 3.90 -11.67
N GLY A 41 0.14 4.03 -12.20
CA GLY A 41 -1.03 4.35 -11.40
C GLY A 41 -1.64 3.07 -10.85
N LEU A 42 -1.72 2.94 -9.55
CA LEU A 42 -2.23 1.75 -8.87
C LEU A 42 -3.47 2.10 -8.08
N ARG A 43 -4.53 1.31 -8.26
CA ARG A 43 -5.83 1.58 -7.65
C ARG A 43 -6.40 0.35 -6.96
N PHE A 44 -6.92 0.55 -5.77
CA PHE A 44 -7.62 -0.48 -5.03
C PHE A 44 -8.86 0.16 -4.39
N GLY A 45 -10.03 -0.04 -5.00
CA GLY A 45 -11.24 0.64 -4.56
C GLY A 45 -11.07 2.15 -4.59
N GLY A 46 -11.25 2.80 -3.44
CA GLY A 46 -11.06 4.24 -3.29
C GLY A 46 -9.62 4.68 -3.05
N ALA A 47 -8.69 3.75 -2.91
CA ALA A 47 -7.28 4.06 -2.72
C ALA A 47 -6.58 4.18 -4.07
N TYR A 48 -5.72 5.18 -4.23
CA TYR A 48 -4.98 5.41 -5.47
C TYR A 48 -3.65 6.08 -5.16
N PHE A 49 -2.58 5.60 -5.78
CA PHE A 49 -1.28 6.25 -5.70
C PHE A 49 -0.49 6.00 -6.97
N MET A 50 0.58 6.77 -7.14
CA MET A 50 1.48 6.60 -8.27
C MET A 50 2.80 6.03 -7.77
N LEU A 51 3.14 4.83 -8.25
CA LEU A 51 4.41 4.20 -7.96
C LEU A 51 5.46 4.79 -8.89
N GLN A 52 6.54 5.29 -8.31
CA GLN A 52 7.61 5.96 -9.05
C GLN A 52 8.88 5.12 -9.02
N LYS A 53 9.49 4.96 -10.19
CA LYS A 53 10.75 4.18 -10.32
C LYS A 53 11.92 5.01 -9.81
N ILE A 54 12.07 5.06 -8.50
CA ILE A 54 13.23 5.66 -7.83
C ILE A 54 13.57 4.83 -6.60
N ASP A 55 14.83 4.90 -6.20
CA ASP A 55 15.31 4.21 -5.02
C ASP A 55 16.05 5.19 -4.14
N VAL A 56 15.38 5.68 -3.10
CA VAL A 56 15.94 6.58 -2.10
C VAL A 56 15.61 5.97 -0.72
N PRO A 57 16.48 5.08 -0.21
CA PRO A 57 16.18 4.32 1.01
C PRO A 57 15.75 5.17 2.20
N GLU A 58 16.29 6.37 2.36
CA GLU A 58 15.91 7.25 3.46
C GLU A 58 14.46 7.73 3.33
N TRP A 59 13.98 7.94 2.11
CA TRP A 59 12.58 8.32 1.90
C TRP A 59 11.66 7.14 2.16
N GLN A 60 12.02 5.98 1.63
CA GLN A 60 11.21 4.76 1.73
C GLN A 60 11.05 4.31 3.17
N SER A 61 12.12 4.33 3.96
CA SER A 61 12.08 3.91 5.35
C SER A 61 11.34 4.89 6.27
N ASN A 62 11.13 6.13 5.83
CA ASN A 62 10.44 7.15 6.61
C ASN A 62 9.02 7.44 6.12
N GLN A 63 8.61 6.84 5.01
CA GLN A 63 7.28 7.07 4.47
C GLN A 63 6.27 6.10 5.05
N MET A 64 5.13 6.64 5.50
CA MET A 64 4.02 5.84 6.01
C MET A 64 2.75 6.28 5.28
N ILE A 65 1.95 5.31 4.85
CA ILE A 65 0.71 5.57 4.14
C ILE A 65 -0.37 4.70 4.76
N THR A 66 -1.54 5.28 4.98
CA THR A 66 -2.69 4.55 5.51
C THR A 66 -3.75 4.41 4.43
N PHE A 67 -4.29 3.21 4.25
CA PHE A 67 -5.56 3.05 3.54
C PHE A 67 -6.50 2.18 4.37
N GLU A 68 -7.79 2.35 4.14
CA GLU A 68 -8.82 1.65 4.91
C GLU A 68 -9.46 0.57 4.06
N VAL A 69 -9.78 -0.56 4.69
CA VAL A 69 -10.52 -1.66 4.06
C VAL A 69 -11.81 -1.90 4.82
N GLU A 70 -12.80 -2.46 4.15
CA GLU A 70 -14.12 -2.72 4.74
C GLU A 70 -14.05 -3.75 5.85
N ASP A 71 -13.28 -4.83 5.67
CA ASP A 71 -13.16 -5.92 6.64
C ASP A 71 -11.68 -6.30 6.77
N LEU A 72 -11.04 -5.78 7.81
CA LEU A 72 -9.61 -5.97 8.03
C LEU A 72 -9.24 -7.43 8.29
N GLU A 73 -10.07 -8.16 9.04
CA GLU A 73 -9.78 -9.56 9.35
C GLU A 73 -9.85 -10.44 8.10
N GLU A 74 -10.81 -10.17 7.22
CA GLU A 74 -10.92 -10.87 5.95
C GLU A 74 -9.74 -10.55 5.06
N TYR A 75 -9.37 -9.26 4.97
CA TYR A 75 -8.21 -8.83 4.19
C TYR A 75 -6.94 -9.50 4.69
N TRP A 76 -6.78 -9.58 6.01
CA TRP A 76 -5.62 -10.26 6.60
C TRP A 76 -5.56 -11.73 6.18
N ARG A 77 -6.69 -12.44 6.27
CA ARG A 77 -6.72 -13.85 5.85
C ARG A 77 -6.29 -14.03 4.40
N GLU A 78 -6.72 -13.12 3.54
CA GLU A 78 -6.39 -13.19 2.12
C GLU A 78 -4.90 -12.94 1.87
N ILE A 79 -4.33 -11.91 2.48
CA ILE A 79 -2.92 -11.58 2.23
C ILE A 79 -1.96 -12.54 2.95
N GLU A 80 -2.35 -13.04 4.14
CA GLU A 80 -1.54 -14.03 4.84
C GLU A 80 -1.41 -15.32 4.02
N ALA A 81 -2.48 -15.72 3.36
CA ALA A 81 -2.50 -16.93 2.54
C ALA A 81 -1.58 -16.82 1.32
N LEU A 82 -1.19 -15.62 0.91
CA LEU A 82 -0.31 -15.41 -0.24
C LEU A 82 1.15 -15.70 0.06
N ASP A 83 1.54 -15.77 1.34
CA ASP A 83 2.94 -15.95 1.77
C ASP A 83 3.86 -14.91 1.10
N LEU A 84 3.52 -13.64 1.27
CA LEU A 84 4.22 -12.54 0.63
C LEU A 84 5.72 -12.49 0.91
N PRO A 85 6.20 -12.71 2.16
CA PRO A 85 7.65 -12.69 2.40
C PRO A 85 8.44 -13.71 1.60
N SER A 86 7.86 -14.86 1.28
CA SER A 86 8.52 -15.88 0.45
C SER A 86 8.53 -15.48 -1.02
N LYS A 87 7.42 -14.95 -1.51
CA LYS A 87 7.29 -14.57 -2.92
C LYS A 87 7.98 -13.25 -3.23
N PHE A 88 8.01 -12.35 -2.26
CA PHE A 88 8.57 -11.01 -2.40
C PHE A 88 9.56 -10.77 -1.26
N PRO A 89 10.82 -11.23 -1.41
CA PRO A 89 11.82 -11.04 -0.36
C PRO A 89 11.97 -9.58 0.04
N GLY A 90 11.97 -9.33 1.34
CA GLY A 90 11.98 -7.98 1.90
C GLY A 90 10.63 -7.51 2.40
N ALA A 91 9.54 -8.11 1.92
CA ALA A 91 8.21 -7.79 2.43
C ALA A 91 8.02 -8.31 3.86
N LYS A 92 7.36 -7.54 4.69
CA LYS A 92 7.07 -7.90 6.09
C LYS A 92 5.61 -7.62 6.40
N LEU A 93 5.03 -8.48 7.22
CA LEU A 93 3.62 -8.36 7.62
C LEU A 93 3.52 -8.42 9.14
N ARG A 94 2.70 -7.55 9.70
CA ARG A 94 2.30 -7.61 11.10
C ARG A 94 0.79 -7.81 11.14
N PRO A 95 0.29 -8.84 11.86
CA PRO A 95 -1.16 -9.12 11.93
C PRO A 95 -1.96 -7.96 12.51
N PRO A 96 -3.29 -7.98 12.33
CA PRO A 96 -4.15 -6.96 12.92
C PRO A 96 -3.86 -6.77 14.39
N THR A 97 -3.58 -5.54 14.77
CA THR A 97 -3.19 -5.15 16.13
C THR A 97 -3.96 -3.91 16.52
N ASP A 98 -4.41 -3.84 17.77
CA ASP A 98 -5.12 -2.69 18.29
C ASP A 98 -4.13 -1.62 18.74
N PHE A 99 -4.31 -0.41 18.22
CA PHE A 99 -3.57 0.79 18.61
C PHE A 99 -4.56 1.82 19.17
N PRO A 100 -4.09 2.85 19.90
CA PRO A 100 -5.02 3.88 20.41
C PRO A 100 -5.87 4.54 19.33
N TRP A 101 -5.38 4.59 18.09
CA TRP A 101 -6.07 5.25 16.98
C TRP A 101 -6.88 4.28 16.11
N GLY A 102 -6.80 2.97 16.35
CA GLY A 102 -7.57 2.00 15.58
C GLY A 102 -6.84 0.68 15.42
N ARG A 103 -7.47 -0.24 14.71
CA ARG A 103 -6.94 -1.57 14.47
C ARG A 103 -6.30 -1.62 13.08
N GLU A 104 -5.06 -2.04 12.99
CA GLU A 104 -4.27 -1.99 11.75
C GLU A 104 -3.44 -3.23 11.52
N ILE A 105 -3.27 -3.56 10.23
CA ILE A 105 -2.20 -4.42 9.74
C ILE A 105 -1.06 -3.47 9.36
N HIS A 106 0.18 -3.82 9.66
CA HIS A 106 1.34 -3.12 9.13
C HIS A 106 1.98 -3.98 8.08
N LEU A 107 2.20 -3.40 6.91
CA LEU A 107 2.74 -4.07 5.76
C LEU A 107 3.93 -3.25 5.25
N ILE A 108 5.12 -3.86 5.24
CA ILE A 108 6.28 -3.20 4.66
C ILE A 108 6.50 -3.79 3.27
N ASP A 109 6.45 -2.94 2.25
CA ASP A 109 6.62 -3.38 0.88
C ASP A 109 8.10 -3.66 0.56
N ILE A 110 8.37 -4.15 -0.64
CA ILE A 110 9.73 -4.53 -1.01
C ILE A 110 10.67 -3.35 -1.17
N GLY A 111 10.14 -2.13 -1.27
CA GLY A 111 10.94 -0.90 -1.29
C GLY A 111 11.21 -0.35 0.10
N GLY A 112 10.51 -0.86 1.13
CA GLY A 112 10.71 -0.42 2.51
C GLY A 112 9.67 0.56 3.03
N VAL A 113 8.65 0.90 2.24
CA VAL A 113 7.58 1.80 2.68
C VAL A 113 6.61 1.06 3.58
N CYS A 114 6.24 1.69 4.69
CA CYS A 114 5.32 1.10 5.66
C CYS A 114 3.87 1.51 5.35
N TRP A 115 3.04 0.52 5.07
CA TRP A 115 1.62 0.70 4.81
C TRP A 115 0.82 0.30 6.04
N HIS A 116 -0.02 1.21 6.50
CA HIS A 116 -0.95 0.98 7.61
C HIS A 116 -2.31 0.67 7.00
N VAL A 117 -2.73 -0.59 7.06
CA VAL A 117 -4.03 -0.98 6.55
C VAL A 117 -4.99 -0.99 7.72
N ARG A 118 -6.00 -0.13 7.69
CA ARG A 118 -6.87 0.13 8.84
C ARG A 118 -8.28 -0.36 8.59
N GLN A 119 -8.91 -0.84 9.65
CA GLN A 119 -10.34 -1.13 9.62
C GLN A 119 -11.11 0.17 9.41
N ALA A 120 -11.94 0.22 8.37
CA ALA A 120 -12.78 1.38 8.12
C ALA A 120 -13.76 1.59 9.29
N ALA A 121 -14.05 2.84 9.60
CA ALA A 121 -15.03 3.16 10.62
C ALA A 121 -16.41 2.72 10.14
N LYS A 122 -17.21 2.15 11.05
CA LYS A 122 -18.58 1.78 10.71
C LYS A 122 -19.40 3.03 10.47
N GLN A 123 -20.15 3.04 9.39
CA GLN A 123 -21.09 4.10 9.11
C GLN A 123 -22.27 3.98 10.07
N ALA A 124 -22.64 5.07 10.69
CA ALA A 124 -23.79 5.10 11.58
C ALA A 124 -25.10 5.07 10.79
#